data_bbfa4e4f95c4fe3eeeea2bbdcdf1a9be
#
_entry.id   bbfa4e4f95c4fe3eeeea2bbdcdf1a9be
#
_cell.length_a   1.000
_cell.length_b   1.000
_cell.length_c   1.000
_cell.angle_alpha   90.00
_cell.angle_beta   90.00
_cell.angle_gamma   90.00
#
_symmetry.space_group_name_H-M   'P 1'
#
loop_
_entity.id
_entity.type
_entity.pdbx_description
1 polymer ?
#
loop_
_entity_poly.entity_id
_entity_poly.type
_entity_poly.pdbx_seq_one_letter_code
_entity_poly.pdbx_strand_id
1 'polypeptide(L)' 'MIYKVSFVVQGGTHPGGIQNLDERPQVGDKLELGSSIFEILEVLEIIPPRGNFAYLHATCKPVEDQE' A
#
# COMPACT_ATOMS: atom_id res chain seq x y z
N MET A 1 12.28 6.29 -9.99
CA MET A 1 11.77 6.87 -8.74
C MET A 1 11.32 5.80 -7.79
N ILE A 2 11.59 5.97 -6.52
CA ILE A 2 11.24 4.99 -5.52
C ILE A 2 10.15 5.55 -4.62
N TYR A 3 9.07 4.81 -4.52
CA TYR A 3 7.99 5.15 -3.59
C TYR A 3 8.06 4.19 -2.42
N LYS A 4 8.42 4.73 -1.27
CA LYS A 4 8.39 3.94 -0.04
C LYS A 4 7.00 4.07 0.54
N VAL A 5 6.33 2.95 0.71
CA VAL A 5 4.93 2.95 1.10
C VAL A 5 4.74 2.10 2.34
N SER A 6 4.17 2.71 3.37
CA SER A 6 3.80 1.97 4.56
C SER A 6 2.32 1.60 4.44
N PHE A 7 2.00 0.35 4.75
CA PHE A 7 0.65 -0.19 4.60
C PHE A 7 0.06 -0.50 5.95
N VAL A 8 -1.19 -0.11 6.13
CA VAL A 8 -1.99 -0.50 7.28
C VAL A 8 -3.21 -1.24 6.74
N VAL A 9 -3.53 -2.38 7.35
CA VAL A 9 -4.64 -3.20 6.91
C VAL A 9 -5.80 -3.01 7.88
N GLN A 10 -6.94 -2.63 7.32
CA GLN A 10 -8.15 -2.48 8.12
C GLN A 10 -8.54 -3.79 8.76
N GLY A 11 -9.10 -3.69 9.94
CA GLY A 11 -9.57 -4.87 10.65
C GLY A 11 -8.54 -5.54 11.52
N GLY A 12 -7.29 -5.16 11.40
CA GLY A 12 -6.25 -5.66 12.29
C GLY A 12 -5.91 -7.12 12.11
N THR A 13 -6.27 -7.71 10.97
CA THR A 13 -5.98 -9.12 10.73
C THR A 13 -4.60 -9.33 10.13
N HIS A 14 -3.93 -8.26 9.79
CA HIS A 14 -2.61 -8.32 9.18
C HIS A 14 -1.80 -7.15 9.70
N PRO A 15 -0.54 -7.35 10.05
CA PRO A 15 0.26 -6.26 10.63
C PRO A 15 0.64 -5.15 9.67
N GLY A 16 0.43 -5.35 8.37
CA GLY A 16 0.86 -4.36 7.41
C GLY A 16 2.34 -4.49 7.14
N GLY A 17 2.95 -3.40 6.70
CA GLY A 17 4.37 -3.44 6.38
C GLY A 17 4.78 -2.23 5.57
N ILE A 18 6.03 -2.27 5.12
CA ILE A 18 6.61 -1.21 4.32
C ILE A 18 7.20 -1.86 3.08
N GLN A 19 6.91 -1.28 1.92
CA GLN A 19 7.46 -1.77 0.65
C GLN A 19 7.96 -0.61 -0.18
N ASN A 20 8.94 -0.89 -1.02
CA ASN A 20 9.41 0.05 -2.02
C ASN A 20 8.79 -0.33 -3.36
N LEU A 21 8.18 0.66 -4.01
CA LEU A 21 7.50 0.44 -5.28
C LEU A 21 8.12 1.32 -6.34
N ASP A 22 8.08 0.85 -7.58
CA ASP A 22 8.57 1.63 -8.71
C ASP A 22 7.54 2.65 -9.19
N GLU A 23 6.27 2.41 -8.90
CA GLU A 23 5.20 3.24 -9.35
C GLU A 23 4.36 3.66 -8.16
N ARG A 24 3.73 4.84 -8.32
CA ARG A 24 2.89 5.37 -7.25
C ARG A 24 1.66 4.50 -7.11
N PRO A 25 1.38 4.01 -5.89
CA PRO A 25 0.15 3.25 -5.67
C PRO A 25 -1.06 4.17 -5.76
N GLN A 26 -2.17 3.61 -6.17
CA GLN A 26 -3.40 4.36 -6.33
C GLN A 26 -4.55 3.64 -5.67
N VAL A 27 -5.55 4.43 -5.26
CA VAL A 27 -6.77 3.86 -4.70
C VAL A 27 -7.39 2.91 -5.71
N GLY A 28 -7.78 1.73 -5.22
CA GLY A 28 -8.34 0.70 -6.07
C GLY A 28 -7.33 -0.32 -6.56
N ASP A 29 -6.05 -0.02 -6.42
CA ASP A 29 -5.02 -1.00 -6.79
C ASP A 29 -5.07 -2.20 -5.87
N LYS A 30 -4.72 -3.35 -6.43
CA LYS A 30 -4.57 -4.57 -5.64
C LYS A 30 -3.11 -4.79 -5.33
N LEU A 31 -2.86 -5.28 -4.14
CA LEU A 31 -1.50 -5.46 -3.65
C LEU A 31 -1.39 -6.82 -3.00
N GLU A 32 -0.36 -7.55 -3.38
CA GLU A 32 -0.13 -8.85 -2.79
C GLU A 32 0.92 -8.74 -1.70
N LEU A 33 0.55 -9.10 -0.48
CA LEU A 33 1.46 -9.13 0.66
C LEU A 33 1.45 -10.54 1.22
N GLY A 34 2.58 -11.22 1.10
CA GLY A 34 2.63 -12.60 1.48
C GLY A 34 1.71 -13.42 0.59
N SER A 35 0.80 -14.16 1.19
CA SER A 35 -0.13 -14.99 0.43
C SER A 35 -1.51 -14.35 0.30
N SER A 36 -1.64 -13.09 0.73
CA SER A 36 -2.94 -12.42 0.73
C SER A 36 -2.95 -11.25 -0.22
N ILE A 37 -4.12 -10.91 -0.71
CA ILE A 37 -4.31 -9.79 -1.62
C ILE A 37 -5.10 -8.72 -0.90
N PHE A 38 -4.66 -7.48 -1.04
CA PHE A 38 -5.30 -6.34 -0.40
C PHE A 38 -5.63 -5.29 -1.43
N GLU A 39 -6.68 -4.54 -1.18
CA GLU A 39 -7.07 -3.43 -2.02
C GLU A 39 -6.75 -2.13 -1.32
N ILE A 40 -6.15 -1.19 -2.04
CA ILE A 40 -5.78 0.11 -1.49
C ILE A 40 -7.01 0.98 -1.43
N LEU A 41 -7.32 1.48 -0.25
CA LEU A 41 -8.48 2.34 -0.01
C LEU A 41 -8.11 3.80 0.02
N GLU A 42 -6.92 4.12 0.49
CA GLU A 42 -6.50 5.49 0.68
C GLU A 42 -5.00 5.58 0.56
N VAL A 43 -4.52 6.66 -0.06
CA VAL A 43 -3.09 6.92 -0.19
C VAL A 43 -2.85 8.35 0.28
N LEU A 44 -1.92 8.51 1.22
CA LEU A 44 -1.54 9.81 1.75
C LEU A 44 -0.06 10.05 1.48
N GLU A 45 0.28 11.26 1.08
CA GLU A 45 1.68 11.62 0.93
C GLU A 45 2.22 12.09 2.26
N ILE A 46 3.17 11.35 2.81
CA ILE A 46 3.85 11.75 4.02
C ILE A 46 5.00 12.68 3.67
N ILE A 47 5.82 12.26 2.70
CA ILE A 47 6.87 13.10 2.13
C ILE A 47 6.60 13.16 0.65
N PRO A 48 6.31 14.35 0.10
CA PRO A 48 6.04 14.48 -1.32
C PRO A 48 7.26 14.09 -2.16
N PRO A 49 7.06 13.78 -3.42
CA PRO A 49 8.18 13.41 -4.29
C PRO A 49 9.29 14.45 -4.25
N ARG A 50 10.50 13.97 -4.10
CA ARG A 50 11.66 14.82 -3.95
C ARG A 50 12.85 14.09 -4.55
N GLY A 51 13.37 14.59 -5.65
CA GLY A 51 14.36 13.86 -6.38
C GLY A 51 13.79 12.53 -6.84
N ASN A 52 14.37 11.45 -6.41
CA ASN A 52 13.92 10.10 -6.78
C ASN A 52 13.17 9.38 -5.69
N PHE A 53 12.66 10.10 -4.71
CA PHE A 53 12.13 9.48 -3.50
C PHE A 53 10.81 10.11 -3.10
N ALA A 54 9.89 9.29 -2.62
CA ALA A 54 8.65 9.74 -2.00
C ALA A 54 8.28 8.75 -0.90
N TYR A 55 7.59 9.24 0.12
CA TYR A 55 7.13 8.39 1.21
C TYR A 55 5.62 8.54 1.32
N LEU A 56 4.93 7.42 1.20
CA LEU A 56 3.48 7.39 1.17
C LEU A 56 2.96 6.46 2.25
N HIS A 57 1.73 6.68 2.63
CA HIS A 57 1.03 5.78 3.55
C HIS A 57 -0.24 5.32 2.88
N ALA A 58 -0.47 4.03 2.86
CA ALA A 58 -1.64 3.45 2.22
C ALA A 58 -2.44 2.65 3.22
N THR A 59 -3.75 2.84 3.18
CA THR A 59 -4.68 2.04 3.96
C THR A 59 -5.31 1.02 3.04
N CYS A 60 -5.30 -0.23 3.46
CA CYS A 60 -5.77 -1.35 2.63
C CYS A 60 -6.81 -2.15 3.38
N LYS A 61 -7.56 -2.95 2.62
CA LYS A 61 -8.43 -3.95 3.21
C LYS A 61 -8.17 -5.29 2.54
N PRO A 62 -8.39 -6.40 3.24
CA PRO A 62 -8.24 -7.71 2.60
C PRO A 62 -9.26 -7.87 1.49
N VAL A 63 -8.84 -8.47 0.40
CA VAL A 63 -9.75 -8.84 -0.66
C VAL A 63 -10.09 -10.30 -0.45
N GLU A 64 -11.36 -10.58 -0.18
CA GLU A 64 -11.75 -11.96 0.03
C GLU A 64 -11.78 -12.69 -1.27
N ASP A 65 -11.24 -13.88 -1.26
CA ASP A 65 -11.24 -14.70 -2.41
C ASP A 65 -12.59 -15.37 -2.50
N GLN A 66 -13.35 -15.02 -3.51
CA GLN A 66 -14.65 -15.58 -3.68
C GLN A 66 -14.55 -16.72 -4.65
N GLU A 67 -15.00 -17.78 -4.38
CA GLU A 67 -14.89 -18.83 -5.31
C GLU A 67 -16.10 -19.27 -5.80
#